data_247f9fb538633cce760e1ec5cf363364
#
_entry.id   247f9fb538633cce760e1ec5cf363364
#
_cell.length_a   1.000
_cell.length_b   1.000
_cell.length_c   1.000
_cell.angle_alpha   90.00
_cell.angle_beta   90.00
_cell.angle_gamma   90.00
#
_symmetry.space_group_name_H-M   'P 1'
#
loop_
_entity.id
_entity.type
_entity.pdbx_description
1 polymer ?
#
loop_
_entity_poly.entity_id
_entity_poly.type
_entity_poly.pdbx_seq_one_letter_code
_entity_poly.pdbx_strand_id
1 'polypeptide(L)'
;MSYVPKINDYVRWNKNGIIHEGWVYFVDHLYITIETGVKPKPNCEYTREEKHKYIHTLLLCYLHQWKDLTYVKSRKSIYETD
;
A
#
# COMPACT_ATOMS: atom_id res chain seq x y z
N MET A 1 4.35 18.97 12.51
CA MET A 1 4.63 17.59 12.90
C MET A 1 4.37 16.65 11.76
N SER A 2 5.22 15.67 11.64
CA SER A 2 5.05 14.72 10.57
C SER A 2 4.06 13.64 10.95
N TYR A 3 3.30 13.21 9.97
CA TYR A 3 2.41 12.08 10.13
C TYR A 3 3.24 10.81 10.26
N VAL A 4 2.86 9.96 11.21
CA VAL A 4 3.50 8.66 11.38
C VAL A 4 2.51 7.60 10.91
N PRO A 5 2.77 6.95 9.78
CA PRO A 5 1.81 5.98 9.24
C PRO A 5 1.70 4.73 10.10
N LYS A 6 0.52 4.15 10.09
CA LYS A 6 0.23 2.92 10.82
C LYS A 6 -0.41 1.93 9.89
N ILE A 7 -0.25 0.66 10.20
CA ILE A 7 -0.88 -0.40 9.41
C ILE A 7 -2.39 -0.15 9.38
N ASN A 8 -2.98 -0.34 8.21
CA ASN A 8 -4.41 -0.16 7.96
C ASN A 8 -4.83 1.30 7.82
N ASP A 9 -3.88 2.23 7.74
CA ASP A 9 -4.19 3.60 7.34
C ASP A 9 -4.30 3.66 5.83
N TYR A 10 -5.24 4.46 5.34
CA TYR A 10 -5.32 4.77 3.92
C TYR A 10 -4.67 6.13 3.73
N VAL A 11 -3.66 6.19 2.87
CA VAL A 11 -2.85 7.38 2.71
C VAL A 11 -2.76 7.78 1.25
N ARG A 12 -2.49 9.07 1.06
CA ARG A 12 -2.23 9.64 -0.25
C ARG A 12 -0.79 10.12 -0.26
N TRP A 13 -0.03 9.72 -1.24
CA TRP A 13 1.38 10.04 -1.32
C TRP A 13 1.66 10.83 -2.61
N ASN A 14 2.14 12.05 -2.43
CA ASN A 14 2.57 12.86 -3.56
C ASN A 14 4.05 12.60 -3.80
N LYS A 15 4.32 11.75 -4.77
CA LYS A 15 5.69 11.38 -5.11
C LYS A 15 6.06 12.07 -6.41
N ASN A 16 6.86 13.11 -6.32
CA ASN A 16 7.34 13.85 -7.49
C ASN A 16 6.21 14.34 -8.38
N GLY A 17 5.12 14.79 -7.76
CA GLY A 17 3.99 15.31 -8.51
C GLY A 17 2.98 14.28 -8.93
N ILE A 18 3.26 13.00 -8.68
CA ILE A 18 2.34 11.92 -9.00
C ILE A 18 1.69 11.44 -7.71
N ILE A 19 0.37 11.40 -7.71
CA ILE A 19 -0.38 11.00 -6.52
C ILE A 19 -0.61 9.51 -6.54
N HIS A 20 -0.19 8.84 -5.46
CA HIS A 20 -0.46 7.44 -5.23
C HIS A 20 -1.32 7.32 -3.99
N GLU A 21 -2.27 6.42 -4.00
CA GLU A 21 -3.15 6.19 -2.85
C GLU A 21 -3.21 4.72 -2.56
N GLY A 22 -3.30 4.39 -1.28
CA GLY A 22 -3.43 3.00 -0.91
C GLY A 22 -3.41 2.80 0.58
N TRP A 23 -3.49 1.54 0.98
CA TRP A 23 -3.49 1.15 2.37
C TRP A 23 -2.06 0.87 2.82
N VAL A 24 -1.72 1.32 4.02
CA VAL A 24 -0.44 0.98 4.62
C VAL A 24 -0.50 -0.50 4.99
N TYR A 25 0.33 -1.27 4.34
CA TYR A 25 0.32 -2.73 4.46
C TYR A 25 1.33 -3.24 5.48
N PHE A 26 2.49 -2.60 5.54
CA PHE A 26 3.57 -3.00 6.44
C PHE A 26 4.28 -1.76 6.96
N VAL A 27 4.63 -1.78 8.23
CA VAL A 27 5.32 -0.65 8.86
C VAL A 27 6.60 -1.14 9.53
N ASP A 28 7.69 -0.48 9.21
CA ASP A 28 8.97 -0.69 9.85
C ASP A 28 9.49 0.67 10.29
N HIS A 29 10.54 0.68 11.08
CA HIS A 29 11.07 1.95 11.57
C HIS A 29 11.80 2.73 10.48
N LEU A 30 12.16 2.12 9.38
CA LEU A 30 12.86 2.76 8.28
C LEU A 30 11.98 3.03 7.06
N TYR A 31 10.90 2.27 6.91
CA TYR A 31 10.05 2.42 5.75
C TYR A 31 8.68 1.79 6.00
N ILE A 32 7.76 2.10 5.10
CA ILE A 32 6.46 1.45 5.07
C ILE A 32 6.22 0.97 3.65
N THR A 33 5.27 0.05 3.50
CA THR A 33 4.79 -0.31 2.18
C THR A 33 3.32 0.11 2.06
N ILE A 34 2.97 0.59 0.88
CA ILE A 34 1.61 1.05 0.59
C ILE A 34 1.07 0.18 -0.54
N GLU A 35 -0.03 -0.50 -0.28
CA GLU A 35 -0.67 -1.32 -1.31
C GLU A 35 -1.57 -0.43 -2.14
N THR A 36 -1.19 -0.19 -3.38
CA THR A 36 -1.91 0.72 -4.24
C THR A 36 -2.89 0.05 -5.17
N GLY A 37 -2.85 -1.28 -5.26
CA GLY A 37 -3.81 -1.95 -6.10
C GLY A 37 -3.63 -3.45 -6.09
N VAL A 38 -4.66 -4.13 -6.55
CA VAL A 38 -4.65 -5.58 -6.71
C VAL A 38 -5.17 -5.85 -8.10
N LYS A 39 -4.38 -6.55 -8.90
CA LYS A 39 -4.74 -6.86 -10.28
C LYS A 39 -4.75 -8.36 -10.49
N PRO A 40 -5.67 -8.87 -11.30
CA PRO A 40 -5.61 -10.29 -11.66
C PRO A 40 -4.38 -10.55 -12.52
N LYS A 41 -3.80 -11.71 -12.34
CA LYS A 41 -2.68 -12.11 -13.17
C LYS A 41 -3.15 -12.42 -14.59
N PRO A 42 -2.31 -12.17 -15.59
CA PRO A 42 -2.65 -12.57 -16.95
C PRO A 42 -2.81 -14.09 -17.03
N ASN A 43 -3.75 -14.54 -17.82
CA ASN A 43 -4.05 -15.96 -17.93
C ASN A 43 -2.86 -16.79 -18.37
N CYS A 44 -2.04 -16.25 -19.23
CA CYS A 44 -0.92 -16.99 -19.77
C CYS A 44 0.15 -17.30 -18.72
N GLU A 45 0.05 -16.66 -17.58
CA GLU A 45 1.03 -16.85 -16.51
C GLU A 45 0.63 -17.91 -15.52
N TYR A 46 -0.56 -18.47 -15.64
CA TYR A 46 -1.03 -19.41 -14.65
C TYR A 46 -0.52 -20.80 -14.92
N THR A 47 -0.12 -21.46 -13.82
CA THR A 47 0.11 -22.89 -13.85
C THR A 47 -0.85 -23.52 -12.87
N ARG A 48 -0.90 -24.84 -12.86
CA ARG A 48 -1.78 -25.52 -11.93
C ARG A 48 -1.40 -25.32 -10.49
N GLU A 49 -0.12 -25.14 -10.23
CA GLU A 49 0.34 -24.92 -8.88
C GLU A 49 0.16 -23.47 -8.43
N GLU A 50 -0.21 -22.60 -9.34
CA GLU A 50 -0.35 -21.20 -9.02
C GLU A 50 -1.51 -21.00 -8.06
N LYS A 51 -1.22 -20.54 -6.87
CA LYS A 51 -2.24 -20.34 -5.85
C LYS A 51 -2.71 -18.91 -5.76
N HIS A 52 -1.93 -17.99 -6.29
CA HIS A 52 -2.26 -16.57 -6.22
C HIS A 52 -2.75 -16.11 -7.56
N LYS A 53 -4.01 -15.70 -7.59
CA LYS A 53 -4.64 -15.23 -8.82
C LYS A 53 -4.50 -13.74 -9.02
N TYR A 54 -3.92 -13.05 -8.07
CA TYR A 54 -3.84 -11.59 -8.08
C TYR A 54 -2.44 -11.13 -7.81
N ILE A 55 -2.11 -9.98 -8.36
CA ILE A 55 -0.85 -9.31 -8.12
C ILE A 55 -1.13 -8.10 -7.26
N HIS A 56 -0.44 -8.02 -6.11
CA HIS A 56 -0.55 -6.88 -5.22
C HIS A 56 0.58 -5.91 -5.56
N THR A 57 0.23 -4.66 -5.78
CA THR A 57 1.21 -3.63 -6.07
C THR A 57 1.53 -2.90 -4.79
N LEU A 58 2.79 -2.97 -4.37
CA LEU A 58 3.24 -2.33 -3.16
C LEU A 58 4.30 -1.29 -3.51
N LEU A 59 4.22 -0.13 -2.86
CA LEU A 59 5.21 0.92 -3.00
C LEU A 59 5.98 1.03 -1.70
N LEU A 60 7.29 1.21 -1.79
CA LEU A 60 8.12 1.47 -0.64
C LEU A 60 8.18 2.97 -0.40
N CYS A 61 7.89 3.37 0.84
CA CYS A 61 7.98 4.77 1.23
C CYS A 61 8.89 4.87 2.45
N TYR A 62 10.05 5.46 2.24
CA TYR A 62 11.07 5.55 3.29
C TYR A 62 10.76 6.65 4.28
N LEU A 63 11.38 6.57 5.44
CA LEU A 63 11.12 7.49 6.55
C LEU A 63 11.19 8.94 6.13
N HIS A 64 12.18 9.32 5.35
CA HIS A 64 12.35 10.70 4.94
C HIS A 64 11.26 11.17 3.97
N GLN A 65 10.47 10.26 3.44
CA GLN A 65 9.39 10.59 2.50
C GLN A 65 8.03 10.65 3.18
N TRP A 66 7.96 10.31 4.45
CA TRP A 66 6.67 10.29 5.16
C TRP A 66 6.03 11.67 5.23
N LYS A 67 6.83 12.72 5.16
CA LYS A 67 6.31 14.08 5.19
C LYS A 67 5.41 14.38 3.99
N ASP A 68 5.53 13.59 2.93
CA ASP A 68 4.73 13.77 1.72
C ASP A 68 3.45 12.95 1.73
N LEU A 69 3.20 12.25 2.83
CA LEU A 69 1.99 11.44 2.99
C LEU A 69 0.88 12.27 3.61
N THR A 70 -0.35 12.02 3.16
CA THR A 70 -1.53 12.61 3.74
C THR A 70 -2.43 11.49 4.23
N TYR A 71 -2.77 11.55 5.50
CA TYR A 71 -3.67 10.58 6.10
C TYR A 71 -5.09 10.82 5.60
N VAL A 72 -5.79 9.77 5.21
CA VAL A 72 -7.16 9.87 4.73
C VAL A 72 -8.12 9.20 5.70
N LYS A 73 -7.90 7.93 6.00
CA LYS A 73 -8.78 7.18 6.89
C LYS A 73 -8.07 5.92 7.36
N SER A 74 -8.70 5.22 8.29
CA SER A 74 -8.17 3.97 8.81
C SER A 74 -9.23 2.89 8.77
N ARG A 75 -8.78 1.64 8.80
CA ARG A 75 -9.66 0.49 8.99
C ARG A 75 -9.11 -0.34 10.13
N LYS A 76 -9.97 -1.16 10.73
CA LYS A 76 -9.55 -1.96 11.88
C LYS A 76 -8.69 -3.13 11.51
N SER A 77 -8.88 -3.69 10.33
CA SER A 77 -8.20 -4.88 9.92
C SER A 77 -8.08 -4.91 8.41
N ILE A 78 -7.05 -5.61 7.94
CA ILE A 78 -6.85 -5.78 6.51
C ILE A 78 -8.04 -6.51 5.86
N TYR A 79 -8.77 -7.26 6.64
CA TYR A 79 -9.92 -8.00 6.13
C TYR A 79 -11.23 -7.23 6.22
N GLU A 80 -11.20 -6.07 6.85
CA GLU A 80 -12.40 -5.28 6.98
C GLU A 80 -12.66 -4.51 5.70
N THR A 81 -13.89 -4.58 5.22
CA THR A 81 -14.27 -3.82 4.04
C THR A 81 -15.35 -2.83 4.42
N ASP A 82 -15.26 -1.66 3.89
CA ASP A 82 -16.23 -0.60 4.17
C ASP A 82 -17.19 -0.44 3.02
#